data_2164ac71d0613fcd82178056b05b43ee
#
_entry.id   2164ac71d0613fcd82178056b05b43ee
#
_cell.length_a   1.000
_cell.length_b   1.000
_cell.length_c   1.000
_cell.angle_alpha   90.00
_cell.angle_beta   90.00
_cell.angle_gamma   90.00
#
_symmetry.space_group_name_H-M   'P 1'
#
loop_
_entity.id
_entity.type
_entity.pdbx_description
1 polymer ?
#
loop_
_entity_poly.entity_id
_entity_poly.type
_entity_poly.pdbx_seq_one_letter_code
_entity_poly.pdbx_strand_id
1 'polypeptide(L)'
;MIGLEGATVRFGSRIIIEALSFSVPVGRTLAILGPNGRGKTTTLKAMLGFQQLDAGRRVAPDIVGYVPQTGTSNQRYRALDVVVMGRAAHLGIFGQPGPEDFRIARSALERAGAARFTDHYFDRLSGGERQLVLLARAIATGSQVLVLDEPAAALDLHNQERLLTLLNTLRHPRDKAIVFTTHDPNHALSSADDALLMMPDGQPPLFGPVAETITPEHLESLYGVPMRVVELAGPSGETHRAVLPAFAGIRAA
;
A
#
# COMPACT_ATOMS: atom_id res chain seq x y z
N MET A 1 -14.23 -6.30 -2.01
CA MET A 1 -13.80 -5.65 -3.26
C MET A 1 -13.63 -4.16 -3.02
N ILE A 2 -12.60 -3.55 -3.65
CA ILE A 2 -12.40 -2.09 -3.68
C ILE A 2 -11.95 -1.66 -5.08
N GLY A 3 -12.36 -0.46 -5.55
CA GLY A 3 -12.00 0.04 -6.87
C GLY A 3 -12.63 1.36 -7.24
N LEU A 4 -12.44 1.76 -8.49
CA LEU A 4 -12.99 2.96 -9.12
C LEU A 4 -13.64 2.57 -10.46
N GLU A 5 -14.71 3.27 -10.86
CA GLU A 5 -15.39 3.10 -12.13
C GLU A 5 -15.58 4.46 -12.81
N GLY A 6 -14.87 4.68 -13.92
CA GLY A 6 -14.91 5.91 -14.71
C GLY A 6 -14.49 7.15 -13.90
N ALA A 7 -13.63 6.96 -12.89
CA ALA A 7 -13.31 8.01 -11.92
C ALA A 7 -12.46 9.10 -12.54
N THR A 8 -12.88 10.36 -12.36
CA THR A 8 -12.12 11.55 -12.74
C THR A 8 -11.92 12.42 -11.51
N VAL A 9 -10.69 12.92 -11.32
CA VAL A 9 -10.34 13.86 -10.25
C VAL A 9 -9.53 15.02 -10.84
N ARG A 10 -9.95 16.24 -10.50
CA ARG A 10 -9.32 17.49 -10.95
C ARG A 10 -8.93 18.37 -9.77
N PHE A 11 -7.85 19.11 -9.92
CA PHE A 11 -7.48 20.21 -9.04
C PHE A 11 -7.34 21.49 -9.88
N GLY A 12 -8.35 22.32 -9.83
CA GLY A 12 -8.49 23.45 -10.73
C GLY A 12 -8.59 22.97 -12.19
N SER A 13 -7.70 23.46 -13.05
CA SER A 13 -7.65 23.04 -14.47
C SER A 13 -6.87 21.74 -14.71
N ARG A 14 -6.14 21.23 -13.70
CA ARG A 14 -5.29 20.06 -13.85
C ARG A 14 -6.08 18.77 -13.57
N ILE A 15 -6.13 17.87 -14.55
CA ILE A 15 -6.67 16.52 -14.39
C ILE A 15 -5.56 15.65 -13.78
N ILE A 16 -5.86 14.98 -12.68
CA ILE A 16 -4.93 14.05 -12.00
C ILE A 16 -5.27 12.60 -12.33
N ILE A 17 -6.56 12.31 -12.42
CA ILE A 17 -7.10 11.00 -12.78
C ILE A 17 -8.17 11.24 -13.82
N GLU A 18 -8.14 10.51 -14.93
CA GLU A 18 -9.10 10.65 -16.01
C GLU A 18 -9.74 9.30 -16.34
N ALA A 19 -11.06 9.22 -16.20
CA ALA A 19 -11.90 8.06 -16.53
C ALA A 19 -11.34 6.70 -16.05
N LEU A 20 -10.62 6.68 -14.91
CA LEU A 20 -9.93 5.50 -14.40
C LEU A 20 -10.92 4.45 -13.90
N SER A 21 -10.77 3.22 -14.41
CA SER A 21 -11.57 2.08 -13.97
C SER A 21 -10.67 0.89 -13.65
N PHE A 22 -10.84 0.35 -12.44
CA PHE A 22 -10.25 -0.92 -12.01
C PHE A 22 -10.95 -1.43 -10.75
N SER A 23 -10.81 -2.72 -10.47
CA SER A 23 -11.32 -3.32 -9.25
C SER A 23 -10.37 -4.35 -8.70
N VAL A 24 -10.29 -4.42 -7.37
CA VAL A 24 -9.48 -5.38 -6.63
C VAL A 24 -10.42 -6.26 -5.80
N PRO A 25 -10.68 -7.50 -6.24
CA PRO A 25 -11.51 -8.42 -5.48
C PRO A 25 -10.78 -8.91 -4.22
N VAL A 26 -11.53 -9.43 -3.25
CA VAL A 26 -10.95 -10.16 -2.11
C VAL A 26 -10.10 -11.32 -2.63
N GLY A 27 -8.95 -11.53 -2.04
CA GLY A 27 -7.96 -12.53 -2.47
C GLY A 27 -6.91 -12.02 -3.44
N ARG A 28 -6.98 -10.73 -3.85
CA ARG A 28 -6.00 -10.12 -4.76
C ARG A 28 -5.27 -8.95 -4.12
N THR A 29 -4.04 -8.76 -4.56
CA THR A 29 -3.20 -7.62 -4.16
C THR A 29 -2.87 -6.77 -5.38
N LEU A 30 -3.12 -5.46 -5.29
CA LEU A 30 -2.79 -4.46 -6.31
C LEU A 30 -1.65 -3.57 -5.83
N ALA A 31 -0.62 -3.43 -6.65
CA ALA A 31 0.39 -2.37 -6.51
C ALA A 31 0.07 -1.20 -7.46
N ILE A 32 0.00 0.02 -6.93
CA ILE A 32 -0.11 1.25 -7.74
C ILE A 32 1.28 1.87 -7.84
N LEU A 33 1.82 1.93 -9.05
CA LEU A 33 3.18 2.38 -9.33
C LEU A 33 3.22 3.71 -10.06
N GLY A 34 4.28 4.42 -9.86
CA GLY A 34 4.63 5.64 -10.59
C GLY A 34 5.52 6.58 -9.80
N PRO A 35 6.17 7.53 -10.46
CA PRO A 35 6.94 8.59 -9.82
C PRO A 35 6.09 9.43 -8.86
N ASN A 36 6.76 10.23 -8.02
CA ASN A 36 6.07 11.17 -7.16
C ASN A 36 5.31 12.23 -7.98
N GLY A 37 4.13 12.63 -7.48
CA GLY A 37 3.27 13.61 -8.17
C GLY A 37 2.38 13.04 -9.28
N ARG A 38 2.40 11.74 -9.54
CA ARG A 38 1.58 11.07 -10.59
C ARG A 38 0.17 10.68 -10.14
N GLY A 39 -0.29 11.10 -8.97
CA GLY A 39 -1.66 10.86 -8.53
C GLY A 39 -1.88 9.56 -7.74
N LYS A 40 -0.83 8.80 -7.37
CA LYS A 40 -0.97 7.56 -6.57
C LYS A 40 -1.79 7.78 -5.29
N THR A 41 -1.36 8.71 -4.44
CA THR A 41 -2.07 9.08 -3.20
C THR A 41 -3.47 9.65 -3.48
N THR A 42 -3.66 10.38 -4.58
CA THR A 42 -4.97 10.88 -5.01
C THR A 42 -5.90 9.72 -5.37
N THR A 43 -5.38 8.71 -6.08
CA THR A 43 -6.12 7.48 -6.41
C THR A 43 -6.54 6.74 -5.13
N LEU A 44 -5.63 6.57 -4.16
CA LEU A 44 -5.98 5.97 -2.88
C LEU A 44 -7.04 6.79 -2.13
N LYS A 45 -6.87 8.11 -2.05
CA LYS A 45 -7.85 9.00 -1.40
C LYS A 45 -9.22 8.94 -2.06
N ALA A 46 -9.27 8.85 -3.40
CA ALA A 46 -10.51 8.66 -4.15
C ALA A 46 -11.19 7.31 -3.81
N MET A 47 -10.41 6.21 -3.77
CA MET A 47 -10.91 4.90 -3.37
C MET A 47 -11.43 4.87 -1.92
N LEU A 48 -10.77 5.61 -1.02
CA LEU A 48 -11.16 5.71 0.39
C LEU A 48 -12.33 6.69 0.62
N GLY A 49 -12.70 7.50 -0.39
CA GLY A 49 -13.72 8.54 -0.26
C GLY A 49 -13.22 9.81 0.44
N PHE A 50 -11.91 9.97 0.64
CA PHE A 50 -11.29 11.18 1.18
C PHE A 50 -11.10 12.27 0.10
N GLN A 51 -11.17 11.90 -1.17
CA GLN A 51 -11.14 12.78 -2.32
C GLN A 51 -12.46 12.64 -3.09
N GLN A 52 -13.14 13.77 -3.30
CA GLN A 52 -14.34 13.82 -4.12
C GLN A 52 -13.97 13.54 -5.58
N LEU A 53 -14.83 12.80 -6.27
CA LEU A 53 -14.74 12.55 -7.70
C LEU A 53 -15.51 13.64 -8.46
N ASP A 54 -14.95 14.15 -9.56
CA ASP A 54 -15.63 15.03 -10.51
C ASP A 54 -16.57 14.20 -11.42
N ALA A 55 -16.20 12.95 -11.71
CA ALA A 55 -17.02 11.98 -12.45
C ALA A 55 -16.72 10.56 -12.02
N GLY A 56 -17.62 9.63 -12.36
CA GLY A 56 -17.49 8.21 -12.01
C GLY A 56 -17.95 7.91 -10.58
N ARG A 57 -17.58 6.73 -10.09
CA ARG A 57 -17.91 6.31 -8.73
C ARG A 57 -16.82 5.45 -8.10
N ARG A 58 -16.78 5.44 -6.78
CA ARG A 58 -15.99 4.49 -5.99
C ARG A 58 -16.81 3.25 -5.66
N VAL A 59 -16.12 2.12 -5.57
CA VAL A 59 -16.64 0.86 -5.04
C VAL A 59 -15.76 0.49 -3.85
N ALA A 60 -16.33 0.47 -2.66
CA ALA A 60 -15.59 0.11 -1.44
C ALA A 60 -16.57 -0.37 -0.35
N PRO A 61 -16.13 -1.23 0.58
CA PRO A 61 -16.90 -1.55 1.77
C PRO A 61 -16.95 -0.36 2.74
N ASP A 62 -17.83 -0.42 3.74
CA ASP A 62 -17.99 0.62 4.75
C ASP A 62 -16.72 0.78 5.61
N ILE A 63 -16.05 -0.32 5.92
CA ILE A 63 -14.82 -0.32 6.72
C ILE A 63 -13.65 -0.73 5.83
N VAL A 64 -12.63 0.14 5.77
CA VAL A 64 -11.36 -0.09 5.10
C VAL A 64 -10.23 0.13 6.09
N GLY A 65 -9.32 -0.84 6.19
CA GLY A 65 -8.07 -0.66 6.95
C GLY A 65 -7.11 0.22 6.14
N TYR A 66 -6.75 1.39 6.68
CA TYR A 66 -5.90 2.34 5.99
C TYR A 66 -4.60 2.63 6.75
N VAL A 67 -3.49 2.54 6.03
CA VAL A 67 -2.15 2.93 6.50
C VAL A 67 -1.71 4.15 5.68
N PRO A 68 -1.70 5.35 6.27
CA PRO A 68 -1.23 6.55 5.58
C PRO A 68 0.29 6.55 5.42
N GLN A 69 0.78 7.32 4.45
CA GLN A 69 2.17 7.72 4.42
C GLN A 69 2.49 8.46 5.72
N THR A 70 3.53 8.02 6.44
CA THR A 70 3.78 8.44 7.81
C THR A 70 3.94 9.97 7.94
N GLY A 71 3.03 10.57 8.71
CA GLY A 71 3.17 11.93 9.23
C GLY A 71 3.68 11.91 10.67
N THR A 72 4.31 12.99 11.12
CA THR A 72 4.68 13.18 12.52
C THR A 72 3.43 13.40 13.37
N SER A 73 3.12 12.46 14.26
CA SER A 73 2.13 12.69 15.32
C SER A 73 2.86 13.12 16.59
N ASN A 74 2.58 14.31 17.09
CA ASN A 74 3.10 14.81 18.37
C ASN A 74 2.30 14.32 19.58
N GLN A 75 1.38 13.37 19.40
CA GLN A 75 0.52 12.89 20.48
C GLN A 75 1.18 11.69 21.17
N ARG A 76 1.24 11.76 22.51
CA ARG A 76 1.84 10.74 23.38
C ARG A 76 0.87 9.59 23.65
N TYR A 77 0.51 8.82 22.62
CA TYR A 77 -0.22 7.57 22.77
C TYR A 77 0.75 6.39 22.84
N ARG A 78 0.39 5.35 23.58
CA ARG A 78 1.08 4.05 23.49
C ARG A 78 0.71 3.38 22.17
N ALA A 79 1.58 2.51 21.67
CA ALA A 79 1.33 1.76 20.44
C ALA A 79 0.02 0.97 20.52
N LEU A 80 -0.30 0.37 21.67
CA LEU A 80 -1.58 -0.31 21.89
C LEU A 80 -2.78 0.63 21.70
N ASP A 81 -2.71 1.85 22.23
CA ASP A 81 -3.80 2.82 22.12
C ASP A 81 -4.03 3.22 20.67
N VAL A 82 -2.92 3.42 19.91
CA VAL A 82 -2.98 3.70 18.45
C VAL A 82 -3.66 2.55 17.71
N VAL A 83 -3.37 1.29 18.07
CA VAL A 83 -3.96 0.12 17.40
C VAL A 83 -5.43 -0.04 17.78
N VAL A 84 -5.81 0.21 19.05
CA VAL A 84 -7.21 0.20 19.50
C VAL A 84 -8.06 1.23 18.73
N MET A 85 -7.51 2.36 18.30
CA MET A 85 -8.24 3.33 17.44
C MET A 85 -8.74 2.68 16.14
N GLY A 86 -8.12 1.59 15.66
CA GLY A 86 -8.61 0.81 14.52
C GLY A 86 -9.99 0.18 14.78
N ARG A 87 -10.42 0.07 16.06
CA ARG A 87 -11.72 -0.47 16.44
C ARG A 87 -12.84 0.57 16.41
N ALA A 88 -12.52 1.86 16.18
CA ALA A 88 -13.49 2.96 16.25
C ALA A 88 -14.77 2.72 15.43
N ALA A 89 -14.65 2.11 14.23
CA ALA A 89 -15.80 1.82 13.37
C ALA A 89 -16.77 0.77 13.96
N HIS A 90 -16.36 0.02 14.99
CA HIS A 90 -17.18 -0.98 15.67
C HIS A 90 -17.80 -0.47 16.97
N LEU A 91 -17.44 0.75 17.37
CA LEU A 91 -17.95 1.40 18.56
C LEU A 91 -19.10 2.34 18.17
N GLY A 92 -20.14 2.40 18.99
CA GLY A 92 -21.18 3.43 18.83
C GLY A 92 -20.60 4.85 19.03
N ILE A 93 -21.34 5.89 18.66
CA ILE A 93 -20.91 7.31 18.72
C ILE A 93 -20.34 7.69 20.10
N PHE A 94 -20.86 7.13 21.19
CA PHE A 94 -20.38 7.33 22.56
C PHE A 94 -19.72 6.08 23.15
N GLY A 95 -19.41 5.09 22.30
CA GLY A 95 -18.81 3.83 22.74
C GLY A 95 -17.35 4.02 23.15
N GLN A 96 -16.94 3.28 24.18
CA GLN A 96 -15.54 3.18 24.58
C GLN A 96 -15.01 1.77 24.26
N PRO A 97 -13.72 1.63 23.90
CA PRO A 97 -13.11 0.33 23.69
C PRO A 97 -13.23 -0.56 24.93
N GLY A 98 -13.75 -1.78 24.75
CA GLY A 98 -13.86 -2.78 25.80
C GLY A 98 -12.70 -3.79 25.79
N PRO A 99 -12.68 -4.75 26.73
CA PRO A 99 -11.62 -5.77 26.84
C PRO A 99 -11.39 -6.55 25.53
N GLU A 100 -12.44 -6.79 24.76
CA GLU A 100 -12.35 -7.50 23.48
C GLU A 100 -11.61 -6.66 22.41
N ASP A 101 -11.82 -5.34 22.35
CA ASP A 101 -11.11 -4.46 21.42
C ASP A 101 -9.61 -4.41 21.74
N PHE A 102 -9.25 -4.40 23.02
CA PHE A 102 -7.85 -4.51 23.46
C PHE A 102 -7.25 -5.88 23.11
N ARG A 103 -8.01 -6.98 23.21
CA ARG A 103 -7.57 -8.32 22.81
C ARG A 103 -7.29 -8.36 21.30
N ILE A 104 -8.20 -7.82 20.49
CA ILE A 104 -8.04 -7.72 19.02
C ILE A 104 -6.82 -6.87 18.67
N ALA A 105 -6.62 -5.73 19.34
CA ALA A 105 -5.50 -4.84 19.12
C ALA A 105 -4.15 -5.52 19.44
N ARG A 106 -4.05 -6.29 20.52
CA ARG A 106 -2.84 -7.07 20.87
C ARG A 106 -2.55 -8.13 19.80
N SER A 107 -3.57 -8.89 19.39
CA SER A 107 -3.43 -9.87 18.31
C SER A 107 -2.99 -9.21 16.98
N ALA A 108 -3.50 -8.02 16.68
CA ALA A 108 -3.07 -7.27 15.50
C ALA A 108 -1.60 -6.82 15.60
N LEU A 109 -1.13 -6.41 16.78
CA LEU A 109 0.30 -6.10 17.02
C LEU A 109 1.18 -7.35 16.83
N GLU A 110 0.75 -8.51 17.32
CA GLU A 110 1.45 -9.78 17.12
C GLU A 110 1.56 -10.12 15.64
N ARG A 111 0.44 -10.07 14.91
CA ARG A 111 0.40 -10.34 13.46
C ARG A 111 1.26 -9.38 12.66
N ALA A 112 1.36 -8.12 13.07
CA ALA A 112 2.23 -7.12 12.44
C ALA A 112 3.70 -7.23 12.86
N GLY A 113 4.08 -8.18 13.74
CA GLY A 113 5.43 -8.29 14.28
C GLY A 113 5.83 -7.12 15.18
N ALA A 114 4.83 -6.42 15.75
CA ALA A 114 4.99 -5.20 16.55
C ALA A 114 4.68 -5.41 18.05
N ALA A 115 4.47 -6.65 18.52
CA ALA A 115 4.09 -6.98 19.90
C ALA A 115 5.02 -6.37 20.95
N ARG A 116 6.33 -6.33 20.68
CA ARG A 116 7.35 -5.74 21.59
C ARG A 116 7.14 -4.24 21.84
N PHE A 117 6.39 -3.54 20.99
CA PHE A 117 6.14 -2.11 21.10
C PHE A 117 4.85 -1.76 21.84
N THR A 118 4.07 -2.75 22.28
CA THR A 118 2.75 -2.60 22.89
C THR A 118 2.67 -1.43 23.90
N ASP A 119 3.64 -1.33 24.80
CA ASP A 119 3.69 -0.32 25.87
C ASP A 119 4.57 0.89 25.54
N HIS A 120 5.22 0.91 24.38
CA HIS A 120 6.07 2.03 23.97
C HIS A 120 5.21 3.21 23.49
N TYR A 121 5.72 4.42 23.72
CA TYR A 121 5.10 5.62 23.15
C TYR A 121 5.34 5.69 21.66
N PHE A 122 4.26 5.90 20.90
CA PHE A 122 4.28 5.91 19.44
C PHE A 122 5.22 6.99 18.86
N ASP A 123 5.30 8.16 19.50
CA ASP A 123 6.19 9.26 19.13
C ASP A 123 7.68 8.95 19.30
N ARG A 124 8.02 7.94 20.11
CA ARG A 124 9.41 7.49 20.35
C ARG A 124 9.86 6.34 19.45
N LEU A 125 8.96 5.79 18.67
CA LEU A 125 9.28 4.71 17.74
C LEU A 125 10.01 5.27 16.50
N SER A 126 10.92 4.48 15.93
CA SER A 126 11.51 4.75 14.62
C SER A 126 10.44 4.75 13.51
N GLY A 127 10.76 5.27 12.33
CA GLY A 127 9.82 5.29 11.19
C GLY A 127 9.28 3.91 10.84
N GLY A 128 10.15 2.90 10.79
CA GLY A 128 9.78 1.53 10.51
C GLY A 128 8.90 0.88 11.59
N GLU A 129 9.23 1.15 12.87
CA GLU A 129 8.43 0.65 13.99
C GLU A 129 7.04 1.28 14.02
N ARG A 130 6.94 2.59 13.74
CA ARG A 130 5.64 3.27 13.57
C ARG A 130 4.83 2.65 12.45
N GLN A 131 5.46 2.32 11.33
CA GLN A 131 4.79 1.71 10.18
C GLN A 131 4.17 0.36 10.55
N LEU A 132 4.87 -0.49 11.31
CA LEU A 132 4.33 -1.76 11.81
C LEU A 132 3.13 -1.55 12.75
N VAL A 133 3.18 -0.54 13.64
CA VAL A 133 2.05 -0.20 14.52
C VAL A 133 0.85 0.33 13.71
N LEU A 134 1.07 1.16 12.68
CA LEU A 134 0.00 1.64 11.81
C LEU A 134 -0.62 0.50 11.00
N LEU A 135 0.19 -0.47 10.57
CA LEU A 135 -0.32 -1.68 9.91
C LEU A 135 -1.13 -2.54 10.89
N ALA A 136 -0.68 -2.71 12.13
CA ALA A 136 -1.46 -3.37 13.17
C ALA A 136 -2.81 -2.68 13.39
N ARG A 137 -2.85 -1.32 13.41
CA ARG A 137 -4.09 -0.55 13.49
C ARG A 137 -5.03 -0.86 12.33
N ALA A 138 -4.51 -0.92 11.10
CA ALA A 138 -5.31 -1.26 9.93
C ALA A 138 -5.82 -2.72 9.99
N ILE A 139 -5.03 -3.67 10.48
CA ILE A 139 -5.44 -5.06 10.72
C ILE A 139 -6.54 -5.13 11.78
N ALA A 140 -6.44 -4.36 12.87
CA ALA A 140 -7.40 -4.33 13.97
C ALA A 140 -8.79 -3.87 13.55
N THR A 141 -8.94 -3.16 12.40
CA THR A 141 -10.26 -2.83 11.85
C THR A 141 -11.11 -4.07 11.53
N GLY A 142 -10.48 -5.24 11.35
CA GLY A 142 -11.17 -6.46 10.91
C GLY A 142 -11.63 -6.43 9.44
N SER A 143 -11.32 -5.36 8.70
CA SER A 143 -11.72 -5.20 7.31
C SER A 143 -11.11 -6.28 6.40
N GLN A 144 -11.88 -6.69 5.39
CA GLN A 144 -11.37 -7.49 4.28
C GLN A 144 -10.58 -6.66 3.26
N VAL A 145 -10.52 -5.34 3.41
CA VAL A 145 -9.79 -4.43 2.52
C VAL A 145 -8.73 -3.67 3.30
N LEU A 146 -7.49 -3.76 2.85
CA LEU A 146 -6.35 -2.99 3.38
C LEU A 146 -5.80 -2.09 2.27
N VAL A 147 -5.61 -0.81 2.58
CA VAL A 147 -5.04 0.19 1.67
C VAL A 147 -3.84 0.82 2.35
N LEU A 148 -2.68 0.83 1.68
CA LEU A 148 -1.42 1.33 2.23
C LEU A 148 -0.81 2.37 1.28
N ASP A 149 -0.52 3.55 1.81
CA ASP A 149 0.10 4.63 1.02
C ASP A 149 1.62 4.66 1.27
N GLU A 150 2.39 4.26 0.26
CA GLU A 150 3.86 4.16 0.28
C GLU A 150 4.43 3.51 1.56
N PRO A 151 3.97 2.30 1.92
CA PRO A 151 4.30 1.72 3.23
C PRO A 151 5.79 1.42 3.45
N ALA A 152 6.58 1.36 2.37
CA ALA A 152 8.01 1.05 2.40
C ALA A 152 8.93 2.27 2.23
N ALA A 153 8.41 3.47 1.90
CA ALA A 153 9.21 4.61 1.45
C ALA A 153 10.24 5.13 2.47
N ALA A 154 9.99 4.97 3.77
CA ALA A 154 10.87 5.45 4.84
C ALA A 154 11.58 4.31 5.59
N LEU A 155 11.60 3.10 5.01
CA LEU A 155 12.16 1.91 5.64
C LEU A 155 13.55 1.61 5.08
N ASP A 156 14.45 1.13 5.94
CA ASP A 156 15.66 0.46 5.50
C ASP A 156 15.35 -0.91 4.87
N LEU A 157 16.30 -1.52 4.19
CA LEU A 157 16.12 -2.78 3.46
C LEU A 157 15.60 -3.91 4.34
N HIS A 158 16.06 -4.01 5.58
CA HIS A 158 15.60 -5.05 6.51
C HIS A 158 14.12 -4.88 6.89
N ASN A 159 13.71 -3.66 7.17
CA ASN A 159 12.31 -3.36 7.48
C ASN A 159 11.41 -3.42 6.24
N GLN A 160 11.93 -3.11 5.03
CA GLN A 160 11.21 -3.35 3.77
C GLN A 160 10.93 -4.84 3.56
N GLU A 161 11.93 -5.70 3.71
CA GLU A 161 11.77 -7.15 3.63
C GLU A 161 10.69 -7.66 4.59
N ARG A 162 10.74 -7.23 5.85
CA ARG A 162 9.73 -7.60 6.87
C ARG A 162 8.33 -7.16 6.48
N LEU A 163 8.18 -5.93 5.95
CA LEU A 163 6.90 -5.42 5.48
C LEU A 163 6.36 -6.24 4.31
N LEU A 164 7.18 -6.50 3.28
CA LEU A 164 6.79 -7.28 2.11
C LEU A 164 6.42 -8.72 2.49
N THR A 165 7.20 -9.35 3.37
CA THR A 165 6.89 -10.66 3.94
C THR A 165 5.55 -10.66 4.68
N LEU A 166 5.28 -9.61 5.46
CA LEU A 166 4.00 -9.47 6.16
C LEU A 166 2.84 -9.27 5.18
N LEU A 167 2.99 -8.45 4.12
CA LEU A 167 1.96 -8.29 3.08
C LEU A 167 1.67 -9.63 2.41
N ASN A 168 2.70 -10.43 2.11
CA ASN A 168 2.54 -11.78 1.56
C ASN A 168 1.82 -12.72 2.55
N THR A 169 2.13 -12.64 3.84
CA THR A 169 1.42 -13.41 4.89
C THR A 169 -0.05 -13.00 5.00
N LEU A 170 -0.36 -11.71 4.90
CA LEU A 170 -1.73 -11.19 4.94
C LEU A 170 -2.52 -11.52 3.66
N ARG A 171 -1.84 -11.71 2.53
CA ARG A 171 -2.41 -12.17 1.27
C ARG A 171 -2.89 -13.62 1.33
N HIS A 172 -2.25 -14.46 2.14
CA HIS A 172 -2.66 -15.85 2.40
C HIS A 172 -3.40 -15.92 3.75
N PRO A 173 -4.67 -16.33 3.83
CA PRO A 173 -5.43 -17.29 3.03
C PRO A 173 -6.31 -16.72 1.89
N ARG A 174 -5.98 -15.59 1.28
CA ARG A 174 -6.77 -14.92 0.23
C ARG A 174 -8.14 -14.41 0.71
N ASP A 175 -8.20 -13.99 1.95
CA ASP A 175 -9.40 -13.41 2.58
C ASP A 175 -9.42 -11.87 2.56
N LYS A 176 -8.37 -11.26 1.98
CA LYS A 176 -8.22 -9.80 1.91
C LYS A 176 -7.97 -9.31 0.49
N ALA A 177 -8.51 -8.13 0.19
CA ALA A 177 -8.06 -7.29 -0.91
C ALA A 177 -7.01 -6.32 -0.34
N ILE A 178 -5.82 -6.29 -0.92
CA ILE A 178 -4.74 -5.41 -0.49
C ILE A 178 -4.41 -4.45 -1.63
N VAL A 179 -4.34 -3.16 -1.34
CA VAL A 179 -3.88 -2.15 -2.29
C VAL A 179 -2.74 -1.37 -1.65
N PHE A 180 -1.62 -1.26 -2.33
CA PHE A 180 -0.54 -0.40 -1.84
C PHE A 180 0.07 0.43 -2.96
N THR A 181 0.52 1.64 -2.63
CA THR A 181 1.31 2.47 -3.55
C THR A 181 2.80 2.24 -3.35
N THR A 182 3.56 2.34 -4.42
CA THR A 182 5.02 2.29 -4.38
C THR A 182 5.62 3.01 -5.58
N HIS A 183 6.87 3.40 -5.48
CA HIS A 183 7.68 3.86 -6.61
C HIS A 183 8.73 2.82 -7.03
N ASP A 184 8.85 1.70 -6.29
CA ASP A 184 9.76 0.61 -6.61
C ASP A 184 9.01 -0.57 -7.26
N PRO A 185 9.29 -0.91 -8.55
CA PRO A 185 8.65 -2.02 -9.23
C PRO A 185 8.97 -3.38 -8.59
N ASN A 186 10.07 -3.52 -7.86
CA ASN A 186 10.40 -4.77 -7.17
C ASN A 186 9.42 -5.10 -6.05
N HIS A 187 8.84 -4.09 -5.40
CA HIS A 187 7.77 -4.31 -4.42
C HIS A 187 6.53 -4.92 -5.07
N ALA A 188 6.18 -4.51 -6.29
CA ALA A 188 5.06 -5.10 -7.03
C ALA A 188 5.37 -6.54 -7.45
N LEU A 189 6.57 -6.79 -8.00
CA LEU A 189 6.99 -8.14 -8.38
C LEU A 189 6.94 -9.13 -7.22
N SER A 190 7.30 -8.69 -6.01
CA SER A 190 7.39 -9.56 -4.83
C SER A 190 6.05 -9.75 -4.10
N SER A 191 5.09 -8.83 -4.21
CA SER A 191 3.96 -8.80 -3.29
C SER A 191 2.59 -8.50 -3.93
N ALA A 192 2.51 -8.34 -5.25
CA ALA A 192 1.25 -8.04 -5.93
C ALA A 192 0.86 -9.10 -6.97
N ASP A 193 -0.46 -9.24 -7.19
CA ASP A 193 -1.02 -10.01 -8.30
C ASP A 193 -1.19 -9.13 -9.53
N ASP A 194 -1.64 -7.89 -9.31
CA ASP A 194 -1.91 -6.90 -10.34
C ASP A 194 -1.10 -5.62 -10.10
N ALA A 195 -0.86 -4.88 -11.17
CA ALA A 195 -0.24 -3.57 -11.12
C ALA A 195 -1.10 -2.53 -11.84
N LEU A 196 -1.12 -1.32 -11.30
CA LEU A 196 -1.65 -0.12 -11.94
C LEU A 196 -0.50 0.87 -12.11
N LEU A 197 -0.09 1.12 -13.35
CA LEU A 197 0.93 2.10 -13.66
C LEU A 197 0.29 3.46 -13.93
N MET A 198 0.64 4.46 -13.11
CA MET A 198 0.22 5.85 -13.29
C MET A 198 1.11 6.53 -14.33
N MET A 199 0.77 6.31 -15.60
CA MET A 199 1.59 6.71 -16.74
C MET A 199 1.80 8.24 -16.83
N PRO A 200 2.81 8.71 -17.59
CA PRO A 200 3.02 10.14 -17.84
C PRO A 200 1.81 10.83 -18.46
N ASP A 201 1.75 12.17 -18.30
CA ASP A 201 0.67 12.99 -18.83
C ASP A 201 0.43 12.72 -20.32
N GLY A 202 -0.83 12.53 -20.70
CA GLY A 202 -1.25 12.19 -22.06
C GLY A 202 -1.29 10.69 -22.39
N GLN A 203 -0.86 9.83 -21.46
CA GLN A 203 -0.99 8.38 -21.61
C GLN A 203 -2.00 7.82 -20.60
N PRO A 204 -2.89 6.90 -20.99
CA PRO A 204 -3.82 6.28 -20.06
C PRO A 204 -3.07 5.40 -19.05
N PRO A 205 -3.54 5.30 -17.80
CA PRO A 205 -3.02 4.35 -16.84
C PRO A 205 -3.12 2.90 -17.37
N LEU A 206 -2.13 2.07 -17.07
CA LEU A 206 -2.11 0.66 -17.44
C LEU A 206 -2.45 -0.19 -16.23
N PHE A 207 -3.47 -1.04 -16.34
CA PHE A 207 -3.91 -1.96 -15.28
C PHE A 207 -3.93 -3.40 -15.80
N GLY A 208 -3.36 -4.33 -15.04
CA GLY A 208 -3.37 -5.75 -15.38
C GLY A 208 -2.46 -6.59 -14.47
N PRO A 209 -2.33 -7.89 -14.78
CA PRO A 209 -1.42 -8.78 -14.07
C PRO A 209 0.01 -8.23 -14.03
N VAL A 210 0.70 -8.39 -12.88
CA VAL A 210 2.09 -7.94 -12.72
C VAL A 210 2.99 -8.45 -13.83
N ALA A 211 2.81 -9.72 -14.26
CA ALA A 211 3.64 -10.33 -15.29
C ALA A 211 3.55 -9.63 -16.66
N GLU A 212 2.40 -9.03 -16.96
CA GLU A 212 2.13 -8.34 -18.24
C GLU A 212 2.37 -6.84 -18.14
N THR A 213 2.22 -6.27 -16.94
CA THR A 213 2.27 -4.83 -16.72
C THR A 213 3.69 -4.35 -16.38
N ILE A 214 4.45 -5.13 -15.59
CA ILE A 214 5.83 -4.80 -15.20
C ILE A 214 6.81 -5.33 -16.27
N THR A 215 6.90 -4.59 -17.37
CA THR A 215 7.84 -4.87 -18.48
C THR A 215 8.86 -3.76 -18.61
N PRO A 216 10.04 -4.02 -19.22
CA PRO A 216 11.04 -2.98 -19.47
C PRO A 216 10.47 -1.75 -20.19
N GLU A 217 9.65 -1.96 -21.22
CA GLU A 217 9.08 -0.93 -22.08
C GLU A 217 8.11 -0.05 -21.30
N HIS A 218 7.20 -0.65 -20.52
CA HIS A 218 6.25 0.09 -19.68
C HIS A 218 6.96 0.87 -18.58
N LEU A 219 7.99 0.27 -17.96
CA LEU A 219 8.75 0.92 -16.90
C LEU A 219 9.64 2.04 -17.44
N GLU A 220 10.24 1.88 -18.62
CA GLU A 220 10.98 2.95 -19.29
C GLU A 220 10.06 4.13 -19.60
N SER A 221 8.87 3.86 -20.16
CA SER A 221 7.86 4.90 -20.39
C SER A 221 7.43 5.59 -19.10
N LEU A 222 7.27 4.82 -18.01
CA LEU A 222 6.81 5.33 -16.71
C LEU A 222 7.84 6.20 -16.00
N TYR A 223 9.13 5.76 -15.99
CA TYR A 223 10.20 6.39 -15.21
C TYR A 223 11.14 7.26 -16.06
N GLY A 224 11.08 7.15 -17.38
CA GLY A 224 11.95 7.92 -18.29
C GLY A 224 13.41 7.47 -18.29
N VAL A 225 13.70 6.26 -17.80
CA VAL A 225 15.03 5.66 -17.78
C VAL A 225 14.97 4.21 -18.27
N PRO A 226 15.97 3.73 -19.03
CA PRO A 226 16.00 2.34 -19.47
C PRO A 226 15.96 1.39 -18.28
N MET A 227 15.11 0.37 -18.37
CA MET A 227 14.93 -0.65 -17.34
C MET A 227 15.28 -2.03 -17.90
N ARG A 228 15.78 -2.91 -17.04
CA ARG A 228 16.00 -4.32 -17.33
C ARG A 228 15.30 -5.18 -16.32
N VAL A 229 14.62 -6.21 -16.80
CA VAL A 229 14.13 -7.29 -15.96
C VAL A 229 15.14 -8.42 -16.02
N VAL A 230 15.64 -8.82 -14.87
CA VAL A 230 16.62 -9.90 -14.72
C VAL A 230 16.02 -11.02 -13.89
N GLU A 231 16.45 -12.25 -14.19
CA GLU A 231 16.11 -13.41 -13.37
C GLU A 231 17.28 -13.72 -12.42
N LEU A 232 16.96 -13.84 -11.14
CA LEU A 232 17.91 -14.13 -10.07
C LEU A 232 17.54 -15.48 -9.47
N ALA A 233 18.54 -16.34 -9.30
CA ALA A 233 18.36 -17.58 -8.56
C ALA A 233 18.27 -17.26 -7.07
N GLY A 234 17.18 -17.68 -6.43
CA GLY A 234 17.01 -17.60 -4.99
C GLY A 234 17.80 -18.70 -4.25
N PRO A 235 17.94 -18.55 -2.92
CA PRO A 235 18.73 -19.48 -2.09
C PRO A 235 18.24 -20.94 -2.13
N SER A 236 16.93 -21.15 -2.37
CA SER A 236 16.30 -22.48 -2.41
C SER A 236 16.08 -22.99 -3.84
N GLY A 237 16.69 -22.34 -4.85
CA GLY A 237 16.60 -22.72 -6.27
C GLY A 237 15.38 -22.17 -7.01
N GLU A 238 14.57 -21.34 -6.36
CA GLU A 238 13.49 -20.57 -7.00
C GLU A 238 14.09 -19.45 -7.88
N THR A 239 13.35 -19.09 -8.93
CA THR A 239 13.72 -17.96 -9.78
C THR A 239 12.89 -16.74 -9.40
N HIS A 240 13.56 -15.63 -9.07
CA HIS A 240 12.96 -14.34 -8.81
C HIS A 240 13.23 -13.37 -9.95
N ARG A 241 12.22 -12.59 -10.32
CA ARG A 241 12.39 -11.47 -11.25
C ARG A 241 12.73 -10.21 -10.48
N ALA A 242 13.72 -9.46 -10.95
CA ALA A 242 14.06 -8.15 -10.41
C ALA A 242 14.16 -7.12 -11.53
N VAL A 243 13.80 -5.88 -11.22
CA VAL A 243 13.94 -4.72 -12.10
C VAL A 243 15.15 -3.92 -11.68
N LEU A 244 16.03 -3.64 -12.64
CA LEU A 244 17.22 -2.82 -12.44
C LEU A 244 17.22 -1.66 -13.45
N PRO A 245 17.47 -0.41 -13.01
CA PRO A 245 17.69 0.70 -13.93
C PRO A 245 19.03 0.55 -14.65
N ALA A 246 19.04 0.78 -15.97
CA ALA A 246 20.25 0.77 -16.78
C ALA A 246 20.71 2.22 -17.02
N PHE A 247 21.33 2.83 -15.99
CA PHE A 247 21.83 4.20 -16.12
C PHE A 247 22.94 4.30 -17.16
N ALA A 248 22.84 5.29 -18.07
CA ALA A 248 23.91 5.62 -19.00
C ALA A 248 25.13 6.13 -18.18
N GLY A 249 26.26 5.44 -18.27
CA GLY A 249 27.50 5.82 -17.58
C GLY A 249 28.03 4.82 -16.55
N ILE A 250 27.28 3.77 -16.21
CA ILE A 250 27.85 2.62 -15.48
C ILE A 250 28.61 1.77 -16.49
N ARG A 251 29.94 1.96 -16.56
CA ARG A 251 30.81 1.07 -17.36
C ARG A 251 30.90 -0.28 -16.64
N ALA A 252 30.72 -1.35 -17.41
CA ALA A 252 31.12 -2.68 -16.94
C ALA A 252 32.62 -2.63 -16.58
N ALA A 253 32.95 -3.05 -15.38
CA ALA A 253 34.34 -3.22 -14.95
C ALA A 253 34.95 -4.45 -15.61
#